data_042c2d0349c7cae27dcfb5947df8272a
#
_entry.id   042c2d0349c7cae27dcfb5947df8272a
#
_cell.length_a   1.000
_cell.length_b   1.000
_cell.length_c   1.000
_cell.angle_alpha   90.00
_cell.angle_beta   90.00
_cell.angle_gamma   90.00
#
_symmetry.space_group_name_H-M   'P 1'
#
loop_
_entity.id
_entity.type
_entity.pdbx_description
1 polymer ?
#
loop_
_entity_poly.entity_id
_entity_poly.type
_entity_poly.pdbx_seq_one_letter_code
_entity_poly.pdbx_strand_id
1 'polypeptide(L)'
;MKAELVVIGGGPAGMAAALAAEEKGIKDILILERDKELGGILNQCIHNGFGLHTFKEELTGPEYANRYVEKVKASRVKYLLNTMVVDVQGGKYLSLIHI
;
A
#
# COMPACT_ATOMS: atom_id res chain seq x y z
N MET A 1 5.27 -15.31 -10.59
CA MET A 1 4.20 -14.75 -9.76
C MET A 1 3.22 -13.99 -10.65
N LYS A 2 1.95 -14.15 -10.45
CA LYS A 2 0.90 -13.47 -11.22
C LYS A 2 -0.06 -12.75 -10.28
N ALA A 3 -0.53 -11.59 -10.71
CA ALA A 3 -1.58 -10.85 -10.01
C ALA A 3 -2.46 -10.14 -11.04
N GLU A 4 -3.73 -9.95 -10.71
CA GLU A 4 -4.64 -9.17 -11.56
C GLU A 4 -4.30 -7.69 -11.49
N LEU A 5 -3.91 -7.23 -10.32
CA LEU A 5 -3.52 -5.85 -10.08
C LEU A 5 -2.26 -5.81 -9.22
N VAL A 6 -1.29 -5.04 -9.68
CA VAL A 6 -0.08 -4.77 -8.92
C VAL A 6 -0.04 -3.29 -8.58
N VAL A 7 0.12 -2.98 -7.30
CA VAL A 7 0.26 -1.61 -6.82
C VAL A 7 1.71 -1.39 -6.43
N ILE A 8 2.36 -0.43 -7.05
CA ILE A 8 3.75 -0.08 -6.77
C ILE A 8 3.76 1.03 -5.74
N GLY A 9 4.18 0.70 -4.54
CA GLY A 9 4.22 1.62 -3.42
C GLY A 9 3.14 1.33 -2.39
N GLY A 10 3.57 1.08 -1.16
CA GLY A 10 2.72 0.73 -0.03
C GLY A 10 2.41 1.88 0.91
N GLY A 11 2.42 3.12 0.40
CA GLY A 11 1.94 4.28 1.16
C GLY A 11 0.41 4.29 1.24
N PRO A 12 -0.18 5.30 1.90
CA PRO A 12 -1.63 5.38 2.06
C PRO A 12 -2.40 5.35 0.74
N ALA A 13 -1.92 6.04 -0.29
CA ALA A 13 -2.56 6.05 -1.60
C ALA A 13 -2.58 4.66 -2.24
N GLY A 14 -1.45 3.94 -2.17
CA GLY A 14 -1.36 2.59 -2.72
C GLY A 14 -2.24 1.60 -1.96
N MET A 15 -2.23 1.67 -0.63
CA MET A 15 -3.10 0.83 0.20
C MET A 15 -4.57 1.12 -0.07
N ALA A 16 -4.96 2.39 -0.15
CA ALA A 16 -6.33 2.77 -0.43
C ALA A 16 -6.78 2.27 -1.82
N ALA A 17 -5.92 2.39 -2.83
CA ALA A 17 -6.21 1.89 -4.16
C ALA A 17 -6.40 0.37 -4.17
N ALA A 18 -5.54 -0.36 -3.48
CA ALA A 18 -5.63 -1.82 -3.40
C ALA A 18 -6.93 -2.26 -2.69
N LEU A 19 -7.27 -1.61 -1.59
CA LEU A 19 -8.51 -1.91 -0.85
C LEU A 19 -9.75 -1.57 -1.66
N ALA A 20 -9.75 -0.45 -2.38
CA ALA A 20 -10.85 -0.08 -3.25
C ALA A 20 -11.03 -1.08 -4.40
N ALA A 21 -9.93 -1.55 -4.98
CA ALA A 21 -9.97 -2.57 -6.01
C ALA A 21 -10.55 -3.88 -5.49
N GLU A 22 -10.19 -4.28 -4.28
CA GLU A 22 -10.76 -5.47 -3.65
C GLU A 22 -12.27 -5.34 -3.47
N GLU A 23 -12.74 -4.18 -3.02
CA GLU A 23 -14.18 -3.92 -2.89
C GLU A 23 -14.91 -4.02 -4.22
N LYS A 24 -14.23 -3.74 -5.32
CA LYS A 24 -14.80 -3.84 -6.69
C LYS A 24 -14.72 -5.25 -7.27
N GLY A 25 -14.21 -6.21 -6.52
CA GLY A 25 -14.20 -7.60 -6.92
C GLY A 25 -12.90 -8.11 -7.53
N ILE A 26 -11.85 -7.32 -7.54
CA ILE A 26 -10.53 -7.80 -7.99
C ILE A 26 -9.96 -8.69 -6.89
N LYS A 27 -9.54 -9.91 -7.25
CA LYS A 27 -9.18 -10.94 -6.27
C LYS A 27 -7.69 -11.04 -6.01
N ASP A 28 -6.88 -10.96 -7.05
CA ASP A 28 -5.43 -11.14 -6.94
C ASP A 28 -4.74 -9.78 -6.98
N ILE A 29 -4.57 -9.18 -5.80
CA ILE A 29 -3.98 -7.86 -5.67
C ILE A 29 -2.68 -7.99 -4.89
N LEU A 30 -1.62 -7.37 -5.41
CA LEU A 30 -0.30 -7.40 -4.81
C LEU A 30 0.24 -5.96 -4.70
N ILE A 31 0.64 -5.59 -3.49
CA ILE A 31 1.35 -4.33 -3.25
C ILE A 31 2.85 -4.65 -3.17
N LEU A 32 3.65 -3.89 -3.91
CA LEU A 32 5.11 -3.99 -3.86
C LEU A 32 5.65 -2.75 -3.15
N GLU A 33 6.32 -2.96 -2.03
CA GLU A 33 6.87 -1.89 -1.22
C GLU A 33 8.38 -2.08 -1.05
N ARG A 34 9.16 -1.04 -1.34
CA ARG A 34 10.61 -1.09 -1.23
C ARG A 34 11.13 -0.99 0.21
N ASP A 35 10.35 -0.41 1.10
CA ASP A 35 10.72 -0.25 2.50
C ASP A 35 10.46 -1.54 3.28
N LYS A 36 10.92 -1.58 4.51
CA LYS A 36 10.71 -2.70 5.43
C LYS A 36 9.30 -2.73 6.02
N GLU A 37 8.51 -1.67 5.81
CA GLU A 37 7.14 -1.59 6.31
C GLU A 37 6.26 -0.79 5.35
N LEU A 38 4.95 -1.03 5.44
CA LEU A 38 3.96 -0.23 4.73
C LEU A 38 3.78 1.12 5.43
N GLY A 39 3.26 2.11 4.69
CA GLY A 39 2.91 3.42 5.27
C GLY A 39 3.58 4.61 4.60
N GLY A 40 4.71 4.39 3.94
CA GLY A 40 5.39 5.44 3.21
C GLY A 40 5.90 6.57 4.09
N ILE A 41 5.97 7.75 3.53
CA ILE A 41 6.51 8.94 4.21
C ILE A 41 5.69 9.35 5.43
N LEU A 42 4.41 8.97 5.51
CA LEU A 42 3.59 9.31 6.67
C LEU A 42 4.09 8.70 7.96
N ASN A 43 4.89 7.65 7.89
CA ASN A 43 5.52 7.07 9.08
C ASN A 43 6.50 8.04 9.75
N GLN A 44 6.92 9.09 9.04
CA GLN A 44 7.83 10.11 9.55
C GLN A 44 7.13 11.43 9.89
N CYS A 45 5.85 11.55 9.61
CA CYS A 45 5.07 12.77 9.83
C CYS A 45 4.37 12.70 11.19
N ILE A 46 4.91 13.38 12.19
CA ILE A 46 4.40 13.28 13.56
C ILE A 46 3.40 14.37 13.95
N HIS A 47 3.03 15.28 13.02
CA HIS A 47 2.00 16.28 13.29
C HIS A 47 0.60 15.71 13.06
N ASN A 48 -0.39 16.30 13.73
CA ASN A 48 -1.80 15.90 13.59
C ASN A 48 -2.44 16.48 12.33
N GLY A 49 -3.64 16.04 12.02
CA GLY A 49 -4.44 16.56 10.91
C GLY A 49 -4.76 15.53 9.83
N PHE A 50 -4.13 14.35 9.91
CA PHE A 50 -4.40 13.29 8.95
C PHE A 50 -5.68 12.52 9.34
N GLY A 51 -6.46 12.13 8.35
CA GLY A 51 -7.62 11.27 8.57
C GLY A 51 -8.91 11.99 8.93
N LEU A 52 -8.92 13.31 9.02
CA LEU A 52 -10.10 14.06 9.42
C LEU A 52 -11.29 13.78 8.52
N HIS A 53 -11.08 13.72 7.22
CA HIS A 53 -12.15 13.43 6.24
C HIS A 53 -12.42 11.93 6.05
N THR A 54 -11.41 11.10 6.18
CA THR A 54 -11.50 9.66 5.93
C THR A 54 -12.00 8.89 7.16
N PHE A 55 -11.41 9.15 8.32
CA PHE A 55 -11.71 8.43 9.55
C PHE A 55 -12.46 9.28 10.58
N LYS A 56 -12.68 10.58 10.27
CA LYS A 56 -13.33 11.55 11.16
C LYS A 56 -12.58 11.73 12.48
N GLU A 57 -11.27 11.53 12.45
CA GLU A 57 -10.36 11.69 13.59
C GLU A 57 -9.10 12.41 13.12
N GLU A 58 -8.53 13.25 13.97
CA GLU A 58 -7.23 13.82 13.72
C GLU A 58 -6.16 12.83 14.17
N LEU A 59 -5.35 12.38 13.22
CA LEU A 59 -4.32 11.38 13.46
C LEU A 59 -2.95 11.93 13.06
N THR A 60 -1.90 11.42 13.71
CA THR A 60 -0.53 11.64 13.23
C THR A 60 -0.34 10.85 11.93
N GLY A 61 0.74 11.13 11.19
CA GLY A 61 1.07 10.38 9.99
C GLY A 61 1.14 8.88 10.23
N PRO A 62 1.92 8.40 11.22
CA PRO A 62 1.98 6.98 11.55
C PRO A 62 0.63 6.38 11.94
N GLU A 63 -0.17 7.09 12.71
CA GLU A 63 -1.51 6.63 13.09
C GLU A 63 -2.42 6.49 11.86
N TYR A 64 -2.40 7.49 10.99
CA TYR A 64 -3.17 7.48 9.74
C TYR A 64 -2.73 6.32 8.84
N ALA A 65 -1.43 6.15 8.64
CA ALA A 65 -0.89 5.06 7.86
C ALA A 65 -1.27 3.70 8.46
N ASN A 66 -1.18 3.57 9.79
CA ASN A 66 -1.49 2.32 10.47
C ASN A 66 -2.96 1.90 10.31
N ARG A 67 -3.89 2.86 10.20
CA ARG A 67 -5.30 2.54 9.91
C ARG A 67 -5.43 1.77 8.60
N TYR A 68 -4.69 2.19 7.56
CA TYR A 68 -4.67 1.48 6.28
C TYR A 68 -3.93 0.15 6.37
N VAL A 69 -2.81 0.11 7.09
CA VAL A 69 -2.04 -1.13 7.27
C VAL A 69 -2.91 -2.21 7.92
N GLU A 70 -3.66 -1.87 8.96
CA GLU A 70 -4.56 -2.80 9.61
C GLU A 70 -5.65 -3.30 8.66
N LYS A 71 -6.21 -2.42 7.83
CA LYS A 71 -7.20 -2.81 6.83
C LYS A 71 -6.62 -3.75 5.78
N VAL A 72 -5.39 -3.49 5.32
CA VAL A 72 -4.70 -4.37 4.37
C VAL A 72 -4.47 -5.74 5.00
N LYS A 73 -4.00 -5.78 6.24
CA LYS A 73 -3.76 -7.05 6.95
C LYS A 73 -5.03 -7.86 7.17
N ALA A 74 -6.17 -7.20 7.34
CA ALA A 74 -7.46 -7.86 7.49
C ALA A 74 -8.10 -8.26 6.15
N SER A 75 -7.53 -7.83 5.03
CA SER A 75 -8.03 -8.09 3.69
C SER A 75 -7.32 -9.28 3.05
N ARG A 76 -7.66 -9.56 1.78
CA ARG A 76 -6.98 -10.57 0.95
C ARG A 76 -5.83 -9.97 0.14
N VAL A 77 -5.61 -8.68 0.22
CA VAL A 77 -4.52 -7.99 -0.47
C VAL A 77 -3.19 -8.53 0.04
N LYS A 78 -2.33 -8.93 -0.88
CA LYS A 78 -0.98 -9.41 -0.56
C LYS A 78 0.00 -8.26 -0.69
N TYR A 79 1.10 -8.34 0.03
CA TYR A 79 2.16 -7.33 -0.10
C TYR A 79 3.54 -7.97 0.09
N LEU A 80 4.52 -7.42 -0.63
CA LEU A 80 5.93 -7.79 -0.48
C LEU A 80 6.69 -6.54 -0.05
N LEU A 81 7.39 -6.66 1.05
CA LEU A 81 8.26 -5.61 1.59
C LEU A 81 9.69 -5.81 1.09
N ASN A 82 10.53 -4.80 1.26
CA ASN A 82 11.92 -4.84 0.84
C ASN A 82 12.07 -5.25 -0.63
N THR A 83 11.13 -4.80 -1.47
CA THR A 83 11.06 -5.18 -2.87
C THR A 83 10.95 -3.93 -3.72
N MET A 84 11.94 -3.72 -4.58
CA MET A 84 11.97 -2.57 -5.48
C MET A 84 11.63 -3.01 -6.90
N VAL A 85 10.73 -2.26 -7.54
CA VAL A 85 10.45 -2.42 -8.97
C VAL A 85 11.52 -1.66 -9.75
N VAL A 86 12.25 -2.35 -10.61
CA VAL A 86 13.33 -1.75 -11.41
C VAL A 86 12.95 -1.58 -12.87
N ASP A 87 11.93 -2.26 -13.36
CA ASP A 87 11.49 -2.12 -14.73
C ASP A 87 10.05 -2.61 -14.90
N VAL A 88 9.34 -1.99 -15.83
CA VAL A 88 7.97 -2.38 -16.21
C VAL A 88 7.95 -2.57 -17.72
N GLN A 89 7.65 -3.78 -18.19
CA GLN A 89 7.64 -4.12 -19.59
C GLN A 89 6.23 -4.36 -20.13
N GLY A 90 5.79 -3.49 -21.03
CA GLY A 90 4.49 -3.62 -21.68
C GLY A 90 3.28 -3.59 -20.73
N GLY A 91 3.44 -3.09 -19.51
CA GLY A 91 2.40 -3.09 -18.50
C GLY A 91 2.05 -4.48 -17.94
N LYS A 92 2.83 -5.51 -18.31
CA LYS A 92 2.53 -6.90 -17.94
C LYS A 92 3.61 -7.57 -17.09
N TYR A 93 4.86 -7.13 -17.23
CA TYR A 93 6.00 -7.76 -16.56
C TYR A 93 6.74 -6.74 -15.74
N LEU A 94 7.10 -7.13 -14.53
CA LEU A 94 7.88 -6.31 -13.63
C LEU A 94 9.18 -7.02 -13.28
N SER A 95 10.28 -6.27 -13.32
CA SER A 95 11.54 -6.74 -12.79
C SER A 95 11.71 -6.23 -11.37
N LEU A 96 12.03 -7.11 -10.44
CA LEU A 96 12.08 -6.80 -9.01
C LEU A 96 13.47 -7.08 -8.45
N ILE A 97 13.85 -6.28 -7.46
CA ILE A 97 15.01 -6.55 -6.61
C ILE A 97 14.51 -6.64 -5.17
N HIS A 98 14.86 -7.73 -4.51
CA HIS A 98 14.64 -7.87 -3.06
C HIS A 98 15.83 -7.22 -2.34
N ILE A 99 15.53 -6.26 -1.48
CA ILE A 99 16.55 -5.48 -0.78
C ILE A 99 16.84 -6.10 0.59
#